data_3b64d661c9704c738074f50e4a5dd712
#
_entry.id   3b64d661c9704c738074f50e4a5dd712
#
_cell.length_a   1.000
_cell.length_b   1.000
_cell.length_c   1.000
_cell.angle_alpha   90.00
_cell.angle_beta   90.00
_cell.angle_gamma   90.00
#
_symmetry.space_group_name_H-M   'P 1'
#
loop_
_entity.id
_entity.type
_entity.pdbx_description
1 polymer ?
#
loop_
_entity_poly.entity_id
_entity_poly.type
_entity_poly.pdbx_seq_one_letter_code
_entity_poly.pdbx_strand_id
1 'polypeptide(L)'
;MEVFHSGRDRSRSRAWVGTIVMTIAVAGTGSDAPPVQKETRAGNYFVSNYPPFSFWKPERIGEAQAALARPPAEGTKLGVYLHIPFCRKRCHFCYFRVYTDKDSTAIRAYLDLALRELELYGKQPFIGGRKPQFVYFGGGTPSYLSEAQLQYLVERMKQVLPWDEAEEVTFECEPGTLTDHKLKVIRELGVTRLSLGVENFSDHVLEINGRAHRSREIRRAYHFARELNFPQINIDLIAGMVEETEENWRDCVRQTIELAPDSVTIYQMEIPYNTQIYQEMKTQGRLVAPVADWETKRGWVQYAFAELEKAGYSVASGYTAVKDPQRTHFVYRDSLWQGADLIGLGVASFSHIGGTHFQNQHDFEPYLAQLREGKLPLYRALTPTPEERMIREVVLQFKLGRISRAYFQHKFGVDILARFAEPIARLQTEGVLLVEGDSLRLTREGLLEVDRLVHEFFLPEHRTARYA
;
A
#
# COMPACT_ATOMS: atom_id res chain seq x y z
N MET A 1 60.19 19.38 13.62
CA MET A 1 60.61 18.21 14.40
C MET A 1 59.49 17.24 14.30
N GLU A 2 59.70 16.45 13.46
CA GLU A 2 59.83 15.01 13.06
C GLU A 2 58.44 14.41 12.82
N VAL A 3 57.99 14.12 11.61
CA VAL A 3 58.42 13.20 10.54
C VAL A 3 58.43 11.73 11.00
N PHE A 4 57.56 10.92 10.44
CA PHE A 4 57.71 9.61 9.80
C PHE A 4 56.33 9.09 9.41
N HIS A 5 55.98 9.00 8.21
CA HIS A 5 56.16 8.15 7.02
C HIS A 5 55.79 6.68 7.21
N SER A 6 54.86 6.32 6.33
CA SER A 6 54.76 5.23 5.34
C SER A 6 54.00 3.98 5.71
N GLY A 7 53.21 3.53 4.73
CA GLY A 7 52.97 2.15 4.43
C GLY A 7 51.65 1.90 3.68
N ARG A 8 51.71 1.98 2.35
CA ARG A 8 50.68 1.40 1.48
C ARG A 8 50.69 -0.12 1.60
N ASP A 9 49.52 -0.76 1.64
CA ASP A 9 49.41 -1.97 0.84
C ASP A 9 47.98 -2.13 0.31
N ARG A 10 47.92 -2.40 -1.01
CA ARG A 10 46.76 -2.80 -1.76
C ARG A 10 46.79 -4.32 -1.90
N SER A 11 45.73 -5.04 -1.54
CA SER A 11 45.37 -6.22 -2.37
C SER A 11 44.02 -6.85 -1.98
N ARG A 12 43.19 -6.92 -3.00
CA ARG A 12 42.31 -8.04 -3.39
C ARG A 12 41.03 -8.29 -2.61
N SER A 13 39.96 -7.91 -3.31
CA SER A 13 38.62 -8.53 -3.34
C SER A 13 38.61 -10.06 -3.24
N ARG A 14 37.78 -10.62 -2.38
CA ARG A 14 37.14 -11.93 -2.62
C ARG A 14 35.74 -11.92 -2.04
N ALA A 15 34.78 -12.21 -2.93
CA ALA A 15 33.41 -12.51 -2.61
C ALA A 15 33.34 -13.72 -1.66
N TRP A 16 32.50 -13.62 -0.64
CA TRP A 16 32.05 -14.77 0.13
C TRP A 16 30.54 -14.92 -0.02
N VAL A 17 30.19 -15.96 -0.79
CA VAL A 17 28.89 -16.61 -0.72
C VAL A 17 28.98 -17.57 0.47
N GLY A 18 28.26 -17.31 1.52
CA GLY A 18 28.21 -18.16 2.71
C GLY A 18 26.77 -18.52 3.04
N THR A 19 26.37 -19.72 2.61
CA THR A 19 25.19 -20.44 3.12
C THR A 19 25.46 -20.78 4.58
N ILE A 20 24.74 -20.16 5.53
CA ILE A 20 24.79 -20.56 6.93
C ILE A 20 23.71 -21.61 7.15
N VAL A 21 24.10 -22.89 7.15
CA VAL A 21 23.36 -23.98 7.77
C VAL A 21 23.80 -24.01 9.22
N MET A 22 22.93 -23.65 10.15
CA MET A 22 23.17 -23.83 11.58
C MET A 22 22.77 -25.25 11.99
N THR A 23 23.76 -26.13 12.12
CA THR A 23 23.62 -27.41 12.81
C THR A 23 23.90 -27.17 14.28
N ILE A 24 22.91 -27.33 15.14
CA ILE A 24 23.11 -27.35 16.60
C ILE A 24 23.22 -28.82 17.01
N ALA A 25 24.40 -29.19 17.51
CA ALA A 25 24.61 -30.53 18.15
C ALA A 25 24.00 -30.48 19.56
N VAL A 26 23.12 -31.43 19.85
CA VAL A 26 22.55 -31.66 21.18
C VAL A 26 23.20 -32.92 21.77
N ALA A 27 23.86 -32.75 22.92
CA ALA A 27 24.22 -33.87 23.81
C ALA A 27 23.52 -33.65 25.16
N GLY A 28 22.73 -34.61 25.61
CA GLY A 28 22.19 -34.64 26.97
C GLY A 28 20.82 -35.30 27.08
N THR A 29 20.79 -36.48 27.64
CA THR A 29 19.64 -37.35 27.92
C THR A 29 18.68 -36.74 28.95
N GLY A 30 17.43 -36.57 28.57
CA GLY A 30 16.31 -36.25 29.48
C GLY A 30 15.02 -36.28 28.65
N SER A 31 14.09 -37.17 28.99
CA SER A 31 12.84 -37.38 28.30
C SER A 31 11.81 -36.28 28.60
N ASP A 32 11.93 -35.18 27.87
CA ASP A 32 10.82 -34.25 27.62
C ASP A 32 11.09 -33.66 26.22
N ALA A 33 10.43 -34.24 25.23
CA ALA A 33 10.47 -33.68 23.88
C ALA A 33 9.86 -32.28 23.92
N PRO A 34 10.60 -31.23 23.45
CA PRO A 34 10.00 -29.91 23.30
C PRO A 34 8.81 -30.03 22.32
N PRO A 35 7.76 -29.23 22.49
CA PRO A 35 6.65 -29.24 21.56
C PRO A 35 7.20 -28.99 20.16
N VAL A 36 6.85 -29.91 19.23
CA VAL A 36 7.17 -29.75 17.80
C VAL A 36 6.73 -28.35 17.41
N GLN A 37 7.68 -27.46 17.14
CA GLN A 37 7.37 -26.16 16.53
C GLN A 37 6.63 -26.47 15.23
N LYS A 38 5.33 -26.24 15.19
CA LYS A 38 4.56 -26.24 13.95
C LYS A 38 5.29 -25.28 13.02
N GLU A 39 5.72 -25.75 11.85
CA GLU A 39 6.24 -24.88 10.80
C GLU A 39 5.28 -23.71 10.65
N THR A 40 5.74 -22.51 10.94
CA THR A 40 4.94 -21.31 10.75
C THR A 40 4.66 -21.20 9.25
N ARG A 41 3.40 -21.30 8.85
CA ARG A 41 2.99 -21.06 7.45
C ARG A 41 3.62 -19.74 6.97
N ALA A 42 4.09 -19.72 5.73
CA ALA A 42 4.70 -18.56 5.12
C ALA A 42 3.87 -17.27 5.37
N GLY A 43 4.55 -16.15 5.62
CA GLY A 43 3.90 -14.87 5.91
C GLY A 43 3.03 -14.41 4.75
N ASN A 44 1.95 -13.69 5.06
CA ASN A 44 1.02 -13.12 4.09
C ASN A 44 1.44 -11.67 3.79
N TYR A 45 2.64 -11.49 3.19
CA TYR A 45 3.16 -10.17 2.87
C TYR A 45 2.43 -9.55 1.69
N PHE A 46 2.02 -8.29 1.83
CA PHE A 46 1.20 -7.57 0.86
C PHE A 46 1.89 -7.43 -0.51
N VAL A 47 1.29 -8.01 -1.53
CA VAL A 47 1.73 -7.88 -2.93
C VAL A 47 1.09 -6.64 -3.55
N SER A 48 1.79 -5.52 -3.55
CA SER A 48 1.27 -4.24 -4.02
C SER A 48 1.22 -4.12 -5.55
N ASN A 49 2.08 -4.85 -6.28
CA ASN A 49 2.16 -4.82 -7.73
C ASN A 49 2.88 -6.05 -8.30
N TYR A 50 2.80 -6.24 -9.62
CA TYR A 50 3.52 -7.25 -10.39
C TYR A 50 3.92 -6.68 -11.75
N PRO A 51 5.12 -6.96 -12.33
CA PRO A 51 6.26 -7.66 -11.70
C PRO A 51 6.83 -6.94 -10.49
N PRO A 52 7.60 -7.68 -9.64
CA PRO A 52 8.19 -7.13 -8.41
C PRO A 52 9.07 -5.90 -8.66
N PHE A 53 9.09 -4.95 -7.72
CA PHE A 53 9.88 -3.72 -7.83
C PHE A 53 11.38 -3.92 -8.04
N SER A 54 11.93 -5.07 -7.63
CA SER A 54 13.34 -5.43 -7.85
C SER A 54 13.72 -5.58 -9.33
N PHE A 55 12.73 -5.79 -10.20
CA PHE A 55 12.91 -5.88 -11.66
C PHE A 55 12.87 -4.53 -12.37
N TRP A 56 12.43 -3.46 -11.69
CA TRP A 56 12.44 -2.11 -12.25
C TRP A 56 13.85 -1.54 -12.20
N LYS A 57 14.32 -0.99 -13.29
CA LYS A 57 15.73 -0.60 -13.45
C LYS A 57 15.88 0.86 -13.89
N PRO A 58 16.91 1.59 -13.40
CA PRO A 58 17.22 2.94 -13.86
C PRO A 58 17.52 3.00 -15.38
N GLU A 59 18.15 1.97 -15.93
CA GLU A 59 18.51 1.88 -17.36
C GLU A 59 17.27 1.81 -18.27
N ARG A 60 16.09 1.50 -17.70
CA ARG A 60 14.83 1.39 -18.42
C ARG A 60 13.98 2.67 -18.40
N ILE A 61 14.49 3.79 -17.86
CA ILE A 61 13.76 5.08 -17.80
C ILE A 61 13.25 5.52 -19.18
N GLY A 62 13.97 5.22 -20.25
CA GLY A 62 13.55 5.48 -21.64
C GLY A 62 12.19 4.85 -21.99
N GLU A 63 11.81 3.75 -21.37
CA GLU A 63 10.50 3.12 -21.56
C GLU A 63 9.37 3.97 -20.99
N ALA A 64 9.57 4.57 -19.81
CA ALA A 64 8.63 5.51 -19.22
C ALA A 64 8.46 6.74 -20.11
N GLN A 65 9.56 7.31 -20.60
CA GLN A 65 9.53 8.44 -21.53
C GLN A 65 8.77 8.09 -22.82
N ALA A 66 9.00 6.91 -23.37
CA ALA A 66 8.29 6.43 -24.56
C ALA A 66 6.78 6.22 -24.28
N ALA A 67 6.40 5.75 -23.09
CA ALA A 67 4.99 5.59 -22.69
C ALA A 67 4.31 6.96 -22.58
N LEU A 68 4.96 7.94 -21.95
CA LEU A 68 4.46 9.31 -21.81
C LEU A 68 4.29 10.03 -23.16
N ALA A 69 5.11 9.72 -24.16
CA ALA A 69 5.07 10.33 -25.49
C ALA A 69 3.99 9.74 -26.42
N ARG A 70 3.29 8.68 -25.99
CA ARG A 70 2.21 8.05 -26.78
C ARG A 70 0.84 8.59 -26.36
N PRO A 71 -0.12 8.72 -27.30
CA PRO A 71 -1.50 8.99 -26.90
C PRO A 71 -2.05 7.85 -26.05
N PRO A 72 -3.06 8.11 -25.18
CA PRO A 72 -3.67 7.08 -24.37
C PRO A 72 -4.43 6.05 -25.21
N ALA A 73 -4.55 4.83 -24.70
CA ALA A 73 -5.50 3.87 -25.26
C ALA A 73 -6.94 4.32 -24.96
N GLU A 74 -7.83 4.11 -25.95
CA GLU A 74 -9.24 4.44 -25.82
C GLU A 74 -9.88 3.71 -24.63
N GLY A 75 -10.75 4.39 -23.88
CA GLY A 75 -11.47 3.82 -22.72
C GLY A 75 -10.63 3.59 -21.47
N THR A 76 -9.31 3.83 -21.51
CA THR A 76 -8.48 3.67 -20.31
C THR A 76 -8.71 4.80 -19.32
N LYS A 77 -9.12 4.47 -18.07
CA LYS A 77 -9.27 5.44 -16.99
C LYS A 77 -7.92 6.06 -16.62
N LEU A 78 -7.94 7.33 -16.23
CA LEU A 78 -6.79 8.06 -15.70
C LEU A 78 -7.02 8.37 -14.22
N GLY A 79 -6.03 8.11 -13.39
CA GLY A 79 -5.98 8.53 -12.00
C GLY A 79 -4.77 9.38 -11.68
N VAL A 80 -4.85 10.10 -10.56
CA VAL A 80 -3.74 10.86 -9.99
C VAL A 80 -3.55 10.44 -8.53
N TYR A 81 -2.33 10.10 -8.18
CA TYR A 81 -1.89 9.89 -6.80
C TYR A 81 -0.90 10.99 -6.42
N LEU A 82 -1.10 11.64 -5.29
CA LEU A 82 -0.12 12.57 -4.74
C LEU A 82 0.42 12.05 -3.42
N HIS A 83 1.73 11.84 -3.36
CA HIS A 83 2.43 11.47 -2.15
C HIS A 83 2.77 12.69 -1.30
N ILE A 84 2.25 12.74 -0.08
CA ILE A 84 2.59 13.74 0.93
C ILE A 84 3.48 13.07 1.97
N PRO A 85 4.81 13.25 1.91
CA PRO A 85 5.75 12.46 2.71
C PRO A 85 5.94 13.00 4.13
N PHE A 86 5.11 13.90 4.61
CA PHE A 86 5.29 14.57 5.90
C PHE A 86 4.44 13.92 6.98
N CYS A 87 5.02 13.74 8.17
CA CYS A 87 4.34 13.23 9.35
C CYS A 87 4.76 14.01 10.57
N ARG A 88 3.84 14.14 11.55
CA ARG A 88 4.16 14.70 12.87
C ARG A 88 5.12 13.81 13.66
N LYS A 89 4.95 12.49 13.52
CA LYS A 89 5.76 11.44 14.14
C LYS A 89 5.80 10.22 13.22
N ARG A 90 6.92 9.51 13.16
CA ARG A 90 7.01 8.24 12.44
C ARG A 90 6.52 7.10 13.33
N CYS A 91 5.54 6.34 12.86
CA CYS A 91 5.10 5.11 13.51
C CYS A 91 6.19 4.04 13.44
N HIS A 92 6.31 3.18 14.47
CA HIS A 92 7.40 2.21 14.57
C HIS A 92 7.33 1.11 13.49
N PHE A 93 6.13 0.81 13.00
CA PHE A 93 5.86 -0.16 11.94
C PHE A 93 5.90 0.45 10.52
N CYS A 94 6.05 1.78 10.38
CA CYS A 94 5.93 2.43 9.09
C CYS A 94 7.13 2.13 8.18
N TYR A 95 6.87 1.57 7.00
CA TYR A 95 7.87 1.30 5.97
C TYR A 95 7.90 2.36 4.86
N PHE A 96 6.97 3.32 4.87
CA PHE A 96 6.95 4.40 3.89
C PHE A 96 8.11 5.37 4.09
N ARG A 97 8.50 6.05 2.99
CA ARG A 97 9.43 7.16 3.04
C ARG A 97 8.70 8.39 3.59
N VAL A 98 8.99 8.75 4.84
CA VAL A 98 8.37 9.88 5.53
C VAL A 98 9.42 10.77 6.17
N TYR A 99 9.10 12.06 6.30
CA TYR A 99 9.94 13.10 6.89
C TYR A 99 9.20 13.76 8.04
N THR A 100 9.85 13.84 9.19
CA THR A 100 9.30 14.46 10.42
C THR A 100 10.08 15.72 10.82
N ASP A 101 11.10 16.07 10.05
CA ASP A 101 12.07 17.13 10.29
C ASP A 101 11.92 18.35 9.34
N LYS A 102 10.90 18.35 8.48
CA LYS A 102 10.71 19.42 7.49
C LYS A 102 9.87 20.56 8.05
N ASP A 103 10.40 21.77 7.95
CA ASP A 103 9.69 22.99 8.31
C ASP A 103 8.68 23.44 7.22
N SER A 104 7.93 24.48 7.51
CA SER A 104 6.92 25.01 6.59
C SER A 104 7.51 25.51 5.25
N THR A 105 8.75 25.97 5.24
CA THR A 105 9.44 26.43 4.03
C THR A 105 9.79 25.24 3.13
N ALA A 106 10.35 24.19 3.70
CA ALA A 106 10.65 22.96 2.96
C ALA A 106 9.38 22.27 2.45
N ILE A 107 8.31 22.26 3.25
CA ILE A 107 7.00 21.75 2.82
C ILE A 107 6.46 22.56 1.65
N ARG A 108 6.49 23.89 1.73
CA ARG A 108 6.04 24.76 0.64
C ARG A 108 6.83 24.52 -0.64
N ALA A 109 8.16 24.48 -0.56
CA ALA A 109 9.01 24.17 -1.71
C ALA A 109 8.71 22.81 -2.34
N TYR A 110 8.40 21.79 -1.52
CA TYR A 110 7.95 20.49 -2.01
C TYR A 110 6.63 20.58 -2.77
N LEU A 111 5.64 21.28 -2.23
CA LEU A 111 4.32 21.42 -2.87
C LEU A 111 4.43 22.17 -4.20
N ASP A 112 5.23 23.24 -4.25
CA ASP A 112 5.47 24.01 -5.49
C ASP A 112 6.12 23.14 -6.57
N LEU A 113 7.06 22.26 -6.20
CA LEU A 113 7.72 21.35 -7.12
C LEU A 113 6.84 20.14 -7.52
N ALA A 114 6.00 19.64 -6.63
CA ALA A 114 4.99 18.64 -6.99
C ALA A 114 3.95 19.19 -7.98
N LEU A 115 3.57 20.46 -7.83
CA LEU A 115 2.75 21.19 -8.84
C LEU A 115 3.50 21.31 -10.18
N ARG A 116 4.79 21.65 -10.14
CA ARG A 116 5.64 21.68 -11.34
C ARG A 116 5.71 20.30 -12.02
N GLU A 117 5.80 19.23 -11.25
CA GLU A 117 5.74 17.86 -11.77
C GLU A 117 4.44 17.61 -12.53
N LEU A 118 3.29 17.98 -11.92
CA LEU A 118 1.98 17.84 -12.58
C LEU A 118 1.91 18.67 -13.87
N GLU A 119 2.46 19.90 -13.91
CA GLU A 119 2.56 20.70 -15.12
C GLU A 119 3.38 20.02 -16.23
N LEU A 120 4.46 19.32 -15.86
CA LEU A 120 5.26 18.56 -16.81
C LEU A 120 4.49 17.35 -17.36
N TYR A 121 3.74 16.64 -16.52
CA TYR A 121 2.84 15.57 -16.96
C TYR A 121 1.71 16.11 -17.84
N GLY A 122 1.08 17.23 -17.48
CA GLY A 122 0.00 17.85 -18.23
C GLY A 122 0.32 18.17 -19.69
N LYS A 123 1.62 18.35 -19.99
CA LYS A 123 2.12 18.60 -21.36
C LYS A 123 2.40 17.32 -22.16
N GLN A 124 2.32 16.15 -21.54
CA GLN A 124 2.65 14.90 -22.22
C GLN A 124 1.50 14.43 -23.11
N PRO A 125 1.79 13.84 -24.28
CA PRO A 125 0.77 13.32 -25.20
C PRO A 125 -0.19 12.30 -24.57
N PHE A 126 0.27 11.50 -23.59
CA PHE A 126 -0.56 10.49 -22.94
C PHE A 126 -1.77 11.07 -22.20
N ILE A 127 -1.77 12.35 -21.84
CA ILE A 127 -2.97 13.00 -21.26
C ILE A 127 -4.10 13.02 -22.28
N GLY A 128 -3.83 13.43 -23.53
CA GLY A 128 -4.80 13.36 -24.63
C GLY A 128 -6.14 14.04 -24.32
N GLY A 129 -6.15 15.09 -23.47
CA GLY A 129 -7.36 15.76 -23.02
C GLY A 129 -8.18 15.01 -21.97
N ARG A 130 -7.70 13.87 -21.47
CA ARG A 130 -8.39 13.10 -20.41
C ARG A 130 -8.42 13.88 -19.09
N LYS A 131 -9.52 13.73 -18.37
CA LYS A 131 -9.66 14.16 -16.97
C LYS A 131 -9.50 12.96 -16.04
N PRO A 132 -8.91 13.13 -14.85
CA PRO A 132 -8.87 12.05 -13.85
C PRO A 132 -10.27 11.61 -13.43
N GLN A 133 -10.51 10.30 -13.42
CA GLN A 133 -11.70 9.70 -12.86
C GLN A 133 -11.55 9.41 -11.36
N PHE A 134 -10.33 9.36 -10.87
CA PHE A 134 -10.04 9.21 -9.44
C PHE A 134 -8.77 9.96 -9.05
N VAL A 135 -8.78 10.53 -7.85
CA VAL A 135 -7.63 11.25 -7.25
C VAL A 135 -7.40 10.73 -5.85
N TYR A 136 -6.14 10.55 -5.48
CA TYR A 136 -5.77 10.00 -4.18
C TYR A 136 -4.64 10.80 -3.54
N PHE A 137 -4.90 11.33 -2.37
CA PHE A 137 -3.90 12.00 -1.52
C PHE A 137 -3.48 11.02 -0.43
N GLY A 138 -2.22 10.57 -0.47
CA GLY A 138 -1.73 9.55 0.45
C GLY A 138 -0.27 9.71 0.82
N GLY A 139 0.28 8.69 1.50
CA GLY A 139 1.70 8.55 1.78
C GLY A 139 2.07 8.62 3.25
N GLY A 140 2.63 9.73 3.72
CA GLY A 140 2.93 9.96 5.12
C GLY A 140 1.65 10.34 5.88
N THR A 141 1.31 11.62 5.84
CA THR A 141 0.08 12.15 6.47
C THR A 141 -0.41 13.36 5.68
N PRO A 142 -1.26 13.22 4.66
CA PRO A 142 -1.79 14.35 3.91
C PRO A 142 -2.47 15.40 4.79
N SER A 143 -3.18 14.97 5.84
CA SER A 143 -3.82 15.85 6.81
C SER A 143 -2.85 16.61 7.73
N TYR A 144 -1.53 16.37 7.61
CA TYR A 144 -0.49 17.17 8.28
C TYR A 144 -0.37 18.58 7.70
N LEU A 145 -0.67 18.74 6.40
CA LEU A 145 -0.67 20.05 5.76
C LEU A 145 -1.67 21.00 6.42
N SER A 146 -1.31 22.29 6.46
CA SER A 146 -2.24 23.33 6.91
C SER A 146 -3.40 23.52 5.91
N GLU A 147 -4.48 24.11 6.38
CA GLU A 147 -5.65 24.41 5.55
C GLU A 147 -5.27 25.27 4.32
N ALA A 148 -4.46 26.30 4.52
CA ALA A 148 -3.98 27.15 3.44
C ALA A 148 -3.09 26.39 2.43
N GLN A 149 -2.25 25.44 2.90
CA GLN A 149 -1.46 24.60 2.02
C GLN A 149 -2.34 23.65 1.21
N LEU A 150 -3.39 23.07 1.82
CA LEU A 150 -4.34 22.20 1.13
C LEU A 150 -5.13 22.95 0.06
N GLN A 151 -5.67 24.11 0.37
CA GLN A 151 -6.37 24.97 -0.58
C GLN A 151 -5.46 25.33 -1.75
N TYR A 152 -4.29 25.88 -1.47
CA TYR A 152 -3.30 26.23 -2.48
C TYR A 152 -2.97 25.05 -3.41
N LEU A 153 -2.68 23.89 -2.82
CA LEU A 153 -2.29 22.68 -3.57
C LEU A 153 -3.41 22.22 -4.50
N VAL A 154 -4.62 22.01 -3.97
CA VAL A 154 -5.74 21.44 -4.72
C VAL A 154 -6.23 22.41 -5.80
N GLU A 155 -6.33 23.71 -5.51
CA GLU A 155 -6.72 24.72 -6.50
C GLU A 155 -5.73 24.76 -7.67
N ARG A 156 -4.43 24.74 -7.39
CA ARG A 156 -3.39 24.74 -8.43
C ARG A 156 -3.36 23.44 -9.22
N MET A 157 -3.54 22.30 -8.58
CA MET A 157 -3.63 21.02 -9.29
C MET A 157 -4.83 21.01 -10.24
N LYS A 158 -6.00 21.48 -9.82
CA LYS A 158 -7.21 21.57 -10.66
C LYS A 158 -7.07 22.51 -11.86
N GLN A 159 -6.24 23.55 -11.75
CA GLN A 159 -5.91 24.43 -12.89
C GLN A 159 -5.13 23.69 -14.00
N VAL A 160 -4.29 22.74 -13.64
CA VAL A 160 -3.49 21.93 -14.59
C VAL A 160 -4.31 20.77 -15.14
N LEU A 161 -4.98 20.05 -14.27
CA LEU A 161 -5.71 18.82 -14.59
C LEU A 161 -7.04 18.77 -13.79
N PRO A 162 -8.13 19.34 -14.32
CA PRO A 162 -9.41 19.42 -13.63
C PRO A 162 -10.04 18.03 -13.44
N TRP A 163 -10.61 17.79 -12.25
CA TRP A 163 -11.25 16.52 -11.89
C TRP A 163 -12.61 16.68 -11.22
N ASP A 164 -13.37 17.73 -11.57
CA ASP A 164 -14.68 18.00 -10.97
C ASP A 164 -15.71 16.90 -11.23
N GLU A 165 -15.47 16.07 -12.24
CA GLU A 165 -16.27 14.89 -12.61
C GLU A 165 -15.67 13.57 -12.10
N ALA A 166 -14.66 13.62 -11.20
CA ALA A 166 -14.04 12.41 -10.67
C ALA A 166 -15.05 11.57 -9.86
N GLU A 167 -15.03 10.25 -10.10
CA GLU A 167 -15.85 9.29 -9.37
C GLU A 167 -15.44 9.21 -7.89
N GLU A 168 -14.14 9.42 -7.61
CA GLU A 168 -13.60 9.36 -6.25
C GLU A 168 -12.45 10.35 -6.06
N VAL A 169 -12.48 11.09 -4.96
CA VAL A 169 -11.35 11.84 -4.43
C VAL A 169 -11.10 11.36 -3.01
N THR A 170 -10.06 10.55 -2.84
CA THR A 170 -9.69 9.97 -1.54
C THR A 170 -8.63 10.81 -0.84
N PHE A 171 -8.76 10.93 0.47
CA PHE A 171 -7.82 11.67 1.31
C PHE A 171 -7.49 10.89 2.59
N GLU A 172 -6.21 10.53 2.79
CA GLU A 172 -5.73 9.86 4.00
C GLU A 172 -5.55 10.86 5.15
N CYS A 173 -5.99 10.46 6.32
CA CYS A 173 -5.99 11.30 7.52
C CYS A 173 -5.46 10.57 8.74
N GLU A 174 -4.61 11.24 9.49
CA GLU A 174 -4.29 10.88 10.87
C GLU A 174 -5.21 11.68 11.81
N PRO A 175 -6.03 11.01 12.66
CA PRO A 175 -7.07 11.69 13.46
C PRO A 175 -6.59 12.85 14.31
N GLY A 176 -5.36 12.80 14.84
CA GLY A 176 -4.78 13.85 15.67
C GLY A 176 -4.37 15.12 14.92
N THR A 177 -4.32 15.09 13.58
CA THR A 177 -4.04 16.28 12.76
C THR A 177 -5.32 16.98 12.27
N LEU A 178 -6.48 16.35 12.48
CA LEU A 178 -7.77 16.87 12.04
C LEU A 178 -8.37 17.82 13.07
N THR A 179 -8.52 19.09 12.70
CA THR A 179 -9.38 20.06 13.37
C THR A 179 -10.74 20.10 12.66
N ASP A 180 -11.78 20.63 13.33
CA ASP A 180 -13.09 20.80 12.72
C ASP A 180 -13.02 21.71 11.49
N HIS A 181 -12.22 22.79 11.55
CA HIS A 181 -11.99 23.68 10.42
C HIS A 181 -11.30 22.96 9.27
N LYS A 182 -10.27 22.14 9.54
CA LYS A 182 -9.56 21.38 8.50
C LYS A 182 -10.48 20.36 7.82
N LEU A 183 -11.34 19.68 8.56
CA LEU A 183 -12.32 18.75 7.97
C LEU A 183 -13.32 19.47 7.05
N LYS A 184 -13.76 20.68 7.41
CA LYS A 184 -14.57 21.53 6.51
C LYS A 184 -13.83 21.84 5.22
N VAL A 185 -12.59 22.32 5.32
CA VAL A 185 -11.75 22.61 4.14
C VAL A 185 -11.58 21.38 3.25
N ILE A 186 -11.24 20.22 3.83
CA ILE A 186 -11.08 18.97 3.08
C ILE A 186 -12.39 18.61 2.34
N ARG A 187 -13.55 18.78 3.00
CA ARG A 187 -14.86 18.55 2.38
C ARG A 187 -15.15 19.51 1.24
N GLU A 188 -14.89 20.81 1.44
CA GLU A 188 -15.07 21.89 0.44
C GLU A 188 -14.16 21.73 -0.78
N LEU A 189 -12.98 21.16 -0.63
CA LEU A 189 -12.05 20.81 -1.71
C LEU A 189 -12.55 19.67 -2.61
N GLY A 190 -13.68 19.04 -2.25
CA GLY A 190 -14.33 18.02 -3.06
C GLY A 190 -13.90 16.58 -2.73
N VAL A 191 -13.33 16.35 -1.55
CA VAL A 191 -13.02 14.99 -1.10
C VAL A 191 -14.31 14.21 -0.91
N THR A 192 -14.39 13.04 -1.54
CA THR A 192 -15.55 12.14 -1.49
C THR A 192 -15.33 10.94 -0.58
N ARG A 193 -14.08 10.50 -0.41
CA ARG A 193 -13.70 9.39 0.47
C ARG A 193 -12.63 9.82 1.46
N LEU A 194 -13.00 9.83 2.74
CA LEU A 194 -12.07 10.10 3.85
C LEU A 194 -11.56 8.77 4.40
N SER A 195 -10.23 8.55 4.45
CA SER A 195 -9.63 7.36 5.06
C SER A 195 -8.96 7.75 6.37
N LEU A 196 -9.49 7.24 7.47
CA LEU A 196 -9.00 7.53 8.81
C LEU A 196 -8.08 6.42 9.30
N GLY A 197 -6.79 6.71 9.40
CA GLY A 197 -5.80 5.80 9.98
C GLY A 197 -5.98 5.71 11.50
N VAL A 198 -6.99 4.96 11.93
CA VAL A 198 -7.30 4.70 13.34
C VAL A 198 -6.30 3.72 13.93
N GLU A 199 -6.04 2.64 13.24
CA GLU A 199 -5.17 1.51 13.52
C GLU A 199 -5.60 0.69 14.74
N ASN A 200 -5.91 1.34 15.88
CA ASN A 200 -6.40 0.74 17.12
C ASN A 200 -7.17 1.79 17.95
N PHE A 201 -7.98 1.35 18.91
CA PHE A 201 -8.70 2.26 19.84
C PHE A 201 -8.09 2.30 21.25
N SER A 202 -7.12 1.45 21.59
CA SER A 202 -6.40 1.49 22.85
C SER A 202 -5.32 2.56 22.82
N ASP A 203 -5.39 3.54 23.70
CA ASP A 203 -4.38 4.58 23.83
C ASP A 203 -3.00 4.02 24.15
N HIS A 204 -2.92 2.92 24.91
CA HIS A 204 -1.68 2.20 25.20
C HIS A 204 -1.07 1.58 23.92
N VAL A 205 -1.87 0.83 23.16
CA VAL A 205 -1.40 0.20 21.90
C VAL A 205 -0.98 1.25 20.89
N LEU A 206 -1.74 2.34 20.76
CA LEU A 206 -1.38 3.47 19.91
C LEU A 206 -0.04 4.09 20.29
N GLU A 207 0.17 4.32 21.60
CA GLU A 207 1.39 4.96 22.11
C GLU A 207 2.63 4.13 21.87
N ILE A 208 2.60 2.84 22.22
CA ILE A 208 3.75 1.95 22.12
C ILE A 208 4.13 1.67 20.66
N ASN A 209 3.17 1.77 19.73
CA ASN A 209 3.41 1.66 18.28
C ASN A 209 3.77 2.99 17.61
N GLY A 210 3.98 4.06 18.40
CA GLY A 210 4.43 5.35 17.91
C GLY A 210 3.36 6.20 17.25
N ARG A 211 2.06 5.90 17.42
CA ARG A 211 0.97 6.74 16.89
C ARG A 211 0.90 8.07 17.63
N ALA A 212 0.61 9.13 16.89
CA ALA A 212 0.60 10.48 17.43
C ALA A 212 -0.77 10.91 17.99
N HIS A 213 -1.85 10.18 17.69
CA HIS A 213 -3.20 10.41 18.18
C HIS A 213 -3.61 9.42 19.28
N ARG A 214 -4.76 9.70 19.90
CA ARG A 214 -5.42 8.86 20.91
C ARG A 214 -6.90 8.65 20.55
N SER A 215 -7.57 7.77 21.25
CA SER A 215 -8.97 7.39 21.03
C SER A 215 -9.94 8.57 21.02
N ARG A 216 -9.66 9.60 21.83
CA ARG A 216 -10.46 10.83 21.86
C ARG A 216 -10.44 11.59 20.52
N GLU A 217 -9.27 11.71 19.89
CA GLU A 217 -9.13 12.37 18.60
C GLU A 217 -9.85 11.57 17.49
N ILE A 218 -9.80 10.23 17.54
CA ILE A 218 -10.52 9.36 16.61
C ILE A 218 -12.02 9.66 16.66
N ARG A 219 -12.62 9.60 17.84
CA ARG A 219 -14.07 9.80 18.01
C ARG A 219 -14.51 11.19 17.58
N ARG A 220 -13.77 12.23 18.00
CA ARG A 220 -14.07 13.61 17.60
C ARG A 220 -14.03 13.78 16.09
N ALA A 221 -12.93 13.36 15.44
CA ALA A 221 -12.75 13.52 14.01
C ALA A 221 -13.80 12.73 13.21
N TYR A 222 -14.12 11.50 13.64
CA TYR A 222 -15.13 10.68 13.00
C TYR A 222 -16.54 11.30 13.08
N HIS A 223 -16.98 11.70 14.27
CA HIS A 223 -18.33 12.28 14.44
C HIS A 223 -18.47 13.56 13.65
N PHE A 224 -17.47 14.45 13.70
CA PHE A 224 -17.52 15.68 12.95
C PHE A 224 -17.49 15.45 11.42
N ALA A 225 -16.72 14.47 10.94
CA ALA A 225 -16.74 14.08 9.54
C ALA A 225 -18.14 13.57 9.10
N ARG A 226 -18.85 12.84 9.97
CA ARG A 226 -20.23 12.44 9.71
C ARG A 226 -21.20 13.64 9.62
N GLU A 227 -21.06 14.62 10.52
CA GLU A 227 -21.86 15.87 10.47
C GLU A 227 -21.64 16.64 9.15
N LEU A 228 -20.42 16.60 8.60
CA LEU A 228 -20.07 17.23 7.32
C LEU A 228 -20.57 16.42 6.09
N ASN A 229 -21.20 15.28 6.28
CA ASN A 229 -21.76 14.44 5.23
C ASN A 229 -20.70 14.06 4.15
N PHE A 230 -19.51 13.59 4.59
CA PHE A 230 -18.60 12.94 3.64
C PHE A 230 -19.31 11.75 3.00
N PRO A 231 -19.28 11.60 1.66
CA PRO A 231 -19.96 10.50 0.95
C PRO A 231 -19.51 9.12 1.43
N GLN A 232 -18.21 8.98 1.74
CA GLN A 232 -17.66 7.74 2.28
C GLN A 232 -16.63 8.05 3.38
N ILE A 233 -16.73 7.35 4.51
CA ILE A 233 -15.71 7.35 5.56
C ILE A 233 -15.24 5.93 5.76
N ASN A 234 -13.93 5.71 5.55
CA ASN A 234 -13.23 4.47 5.82
C ASN A 234 -12.47 4.56 7.14
N ILE A 235 -12.47 3.49 7.90
CA ILE A 235 -11.59 3.29 9.07
C ILE A 235 -10.54 2.25 8.70
N ASP A 236 -9.26 2.59 8.88
CA ASP A 236 -8.15 1.64 8.75
C ASP A 236 -7.79 1.08 10.12
N LEU A 237 -7.67 -0.25 10.23
CA LEU A 237 -7.23 -0.98 11.41
C LEU A 237 -6.02 -1.85 11.07
N ILE A 238 -5.15 -2.10 12.07
CA ILE A 238 -4.02 -3.01 11.94
C ILE A 238 -4.15 -4.12 12.98
N ALA A 239 -4.29 -5.37 12.51
CA ALA A 239 -4.30 -6.54 13.37
C ALA A 239 -2.87 -7.02 13.65
N GLY A 240 -2.53 -7.25 14.91
CA GLY A 240 -1.24 -7.76 15.35
C GLY A 240 -0.22 -6.68 15.69
N MET A 241 -0.66 -5.51 16.12
CA MET A 241 0.21 -4.46 16.62
C MET A 241 0.99 -4.91 17.87
N VAL A 242 2.10 -4.23 18.16
CA VAL A 242 2.91 -4.51 19.36
C VAL A 242 2.04 -4.39 20.61
N GLU A 243 2.13 -5.41 21.48
CA GLU A 243 1.36 -5.54 22.73
C GLU A 243 -0.17 -5.57 22.56
N GLU A 244 -0.65 -5.75 21.34
CA GLU A 244 -2.08 -5.98 21.12
C GLU A 244 -2.47 -7.37 21.61
N THR A 245 -3.60 -7.46 22.31
CA THR A 245 -4.18 -8.70 22.81
C THR A 245 -5.48 -9.03 22.06
N GLU A 246 -5.92 -10.28 22.13
CA GLU A 246 -7.21 -10.67 21.56
C GLU A 246 -8.38 -9.87 22.15
N GLU A 247 -8.36 -9.60 23.45
CA GLU A 247 -9.38 -8.79 24.12
C GLU A 247 -9.40 -7.36 23.55
N ASN A 248 -8.22 -6.74 23.42
CA ASN A 248 -8.09 -5.43 22.81
C ASN A 248 -8.59 -5.43 21.35
N TRP A 249 -8.22 -6.43 20.56
CA TRP A 249 -8.67 -6.55 19.17
C TRP A 249 -10.20 -6.66 19.07
N ARG A 250 -10.81 -7.49 19.93
CA ARG A 250 -12.29 -7.63 19.99
C ARG A 250 -12.97 -6.32 20.36
N ASP A 251 -12.41 -5.57 21.29
CA ASP A 251 -12.89 -4.23 21.65
C ASP A 251 -12.74 -3.23 20.49
N CYS A 252 -11.63 -3.24 19.75
CA CYS A 252 -11.45 -2.44 18.54
C CYS A 252 -12.52 -2.71 17.48
N VAL A 253 -12.82 -3.98 17.21
CA VAL A 253 -13.87 -4.38 16.27
C VAL A 253 -15.25 -3.90 16.74
N ARG A 254 -15.57 -4.07 18.02
CA ARG A 254 -16.82 -3.57 18.62
C ARG A 254 -16.97 -2.06 18.45
N GLN A 255 -15.95 -1.28 18.81
CA GLN A 255 -15.96 0.18 18.69
C GLN A 255 -16.08 0.63 17.22
N THR A 256 -15.46 -0.09 16.29
CA THR A 256 -15.59 0.17 14.85
C THR A 256 -17.02 -0.04 14.37
N ILE A 257 -17.67 -1.11 14.79
CA ILE A 257 -19.08 -1.41 14.46
C ILE A 257 -20.01 -0.33 15.05
N GLU A 258 -19.77 0.12 16.27
CA GLU A 258 -20.53 1.20 16.93
C GLU A 258 -20.42 2.53 16.17
N LEU A 259 -19.24 2.88 15.65
CA LEU A 259 -19.05 4.05 14.81
C LEU A 259 -19.75 3.91 13.45
N ALA A 260 -19.96 2.69 12.97
CA ALA A 260 -20.65 2.36 11.73
C ALA A 260 -20.11 3.09 10.48
N PRO A 261 -18.80 3.00 10.17
CA PRO A 261 -18.23 3.59 8.96
C PRO A 261 -18.81 2.95 7.68
N ASP A 262 -18.60 3.61 6.53
CA ASP A 262 -19.04 3.08 5.23
C ASP A 262 -18.18 1.90 4.79
N SER A 263 -16.88 1.93 5.14
CA SER A 263 -15.96 0.81 4.95
C SER A 263 -14.95 0.68 6.09
N VAL A 264 -14.45 -0.53 6.27
CA VAL A 264 -13.38 -0.85 7.21
C VAL A 264 -12.29 -1.56 6.44
N THR A 265 -11.06 -1.06 6.50
CA THR A 265 -9.88 -1.72 5.94
C THR A 265 -9.06 -2.28 7.07
N ILE A 266 -8.71 -3.56 7.01
CA ILE A 266 -7.96 -4.26 8.06
C ILE A 266 -6.68 -4.80 7.44
N TYR A 267 -5.54 -4.30 7.92
CA TYR A 267 -4.22 -4.79 7.55
C TYR A 267 -3.71 -5.79 8.61
N GLN A 268 -2.98 -6.80 8.17
CA GLN A 268 -2.19 -7.65 9.07
C GLN A 268 -0.82 -6.98 9.24
N MET A 269 -0.39 -6.77 10.49
CA MET A 269 0.88 -6.10 10.75
C MET A 269 2.05 -6.85 10.10
N GLU A 270 2.81 -6.13 9.31
CA GLU A 270 4.07 -6.58 8.72
C GLU A 270 5.26 -5.89 9.40
N ILE A 271 6.41 -6.55 9.42
CA ILE A 271 7.66 -5.99 9.95
C ILE A 271 8.73 -6.06 8.84
N PRO A 272 8.63 -5.22 7.80
CA PRO A 272 9.67 -5.12 6.79
C PRO A 272 11.01 -4.64 7.37
N TYR A 273 12.11 -4.97 6.69
CA TYR A 273 13.49 -4.68 7.14
C TYR A 273 13.80 -3.18 7.34
N ASN A 274 13.02 -2.28 6.76
CA ASN A 274 13.17 -0.83 6.85
C ASN A 274 12.32 -0.18 7.96
N THR A 275 11.60 -0.98 8.76
CA THR A 275 10.84 -0.48 9.91
C THR A 275 11.73 -0.26 11.13
N GLN A 276 11.33 0.66 12.02
CA GLN A 276 12.02 0.89 13.27
C GLN A 276 12.03 -0.37 14.15
N ILE A 277 10.90 -1.07 14.24
CA ILE A 277 10.78 -2.33 14.99
C ILE A 277 11.81 -3.36 14.50
N TYR A 278 11.96 -3.54 13.19
CA TYR A 278 12.94 -4.49 12.66
C TYR A 278 14.38 -4.10 13.00
N GLN A 279 14.73 -2.82 12.92
CA GLN A 279 16.07 -2.33 13.24
C GLN A 279 16.39 -2.52 14.73
N GLU A 280 15.42 -2.28 15.61
CA GLU A 280 15.57 -2.50 17.04
C GLU A 280 15.75 -4.01 17.36
N MET A 281 14.93 -4.88 16.77
CA MET A 281 15.07 -6.34 16.88
C MET A 281 16.46 -6.81 16.46
N LYS A 282 16.96 -6.31 15.32
CA LYS A 282 18.29 -6.64 14.80
C LYS A 282 19.40 -6.18 15.73
N THR A 283 19.31 -4.95 16.24
CA THR A 283 20.34 -4.35 17.10
C THR A 283 20.43 -5.05 18.46
N GLN A 284 19.30 -5.45 19.03
CA GLN A 284 19.21 -6.09 20.33
C GLN A 284 19.34 -7.62 20.27
N GLY A 285 19.43 -8.20 19.07
CA GLY A 285 19.55 -9.64 18.87
C GLY A 285 18.35 -10.45 19.37
N ARG A 286 17.21 -9.82 19.61
CA ARG A 286 15.98 -10.45 20.12
C ARG A 286 14.75 -9.76 19.55
N LEU A 287 13.60 -10.46 19.60
CA LEU A 287 12.30 -9.84 19.37
C LEU A 287 12.05 -8.85 20.53
N VAL A 288 12.06 -7.56 20.24
CA VAL A 288 11.97 -6.51 21.26
C VAL A 288 10.55 -6.38 21.80
N ALA A 289 9.57 -6.75 20.98
CA ALA A 289 8.17 -6.60 21.31
C ALA A 289 7.37 -7.83 20.87
N PRO A 290 6.38 -8.27 21.67
CA PRO A 290 5.48 -9.32 21.27
C PRO A 290 4.60 -8.82 20.12
N VAL A 291 4.83 -9.38 18.95
CA VAL A 291 3.99 -9.20 17.76
C VAL A 291 3.26 -10.51 17.53
N ALA A 292 1.97 -10.46 17.26
CA ALA A 292 1.19 -11.65 16.96
C ALA A 292 1.78 -12.39 15.74
N ASP A 293 1.76 -13.72 15.78
CA ASP A 293 2.13 -14.54 14.63
C ASP A 293 1.08 -14.45 13.50
N TRP A 294 1.39 -15.03 12.33
CA TRP A 294 0.50 -14.97 11.19
C TRP A 294 -0.81 -15.73 11.37
N GLU A 295 -0.80 -16.81 12.15
CA GLU A 295 -2.01 -17.60 12.46
C GLU A 295 -2.97 -16.79 13.35
N THR A 296 -2.43 -16.17 14.38
CA THR A 296 -3.17 -15.26 15.27
C THR A 296 -3.75 -14.07 14.52
N LYS A 297 -2.95 -13.38 13.69
CA LYS A 297 -3.42 -12.25 12.88
C LYS A 297 -4.54 -12.64 11.93
N ARG A 298 -4.42 -13.79 11.25
CA ARG A 298 -5.49 -14.31 10.39
C ARG A 298 -6.75 -14.63 11.17
N GLY A 299 -6.62 -15.24 12.34
CA GLY A 299 -7.76 -15.51 13.24
C GLY A 299 -8.46 -14.22 13.68
N TRP A 300 -7.70 -13.18 13.97
CA TRP A 300 -8.24 -11.88 14.33
C TRP A 300 -8.95 -11.18 13.16
N VAL A 301 -8.40 -11.21 11.96
CA VAL A 301 -9.07 -10.67 10.76
C VAL A 301 -10.34 -11.47 10.44
N GLN A 302 -10.29 -12.81 10.56
CA GLN A 302 -11.46 -13.65 10.38
C GLN A 302 -12.57 -13.30 11.38
N TYR A 303 -12.23 -13.13 12.66
CA TYR A 303 -13.16 -12.67 13.69
C TYR A 303 -13.77 -11.32 13.32
N ALA A 304 -12.94 -10.35 12.94
CA ALA A 304 -13.41 -9.02 12.58
C ALA A 304 -14.39 -9.06 11.40
N PHE A 305 -14.08 -9.80 10.35
CA PHE A 305 -14.97 -9.96 9.20
C PHE A 305 -16.29 -10.63 9.60
N ALA A 306 -16.25 -11.66 10.45
CA ALA A 306 -17.47 -12.31 10.92
C ALA A 306 -18.37 -11.38 11.75
N GLU A 307 -17.79 -10.55 12.63
CA GLU A 307 -18.56 -9.57 13.42
C GLU A 307 -19.09 -8.42 12.56
N LEU A 308 -18.31 -7.94 11.58
CA LEU A 308 -18.77 -6.95 10.61
C LEU A 308 -19.92 -7.49 9.74
N GLU A 309 -19.85 -8.75 9.29
CA GLU A 309 -20.95 -9.39 8.54
C GLU A 309 -22.24 -9.49 9.38
N LYS A 310 -22.14 -9.86 10.67
CA LYS A 310 -23.28 -9.82 11.62
C LYS A 310 -23.86 -8.42 11.78
N ALA A 311 -23.01 -7.39 11.66
CA ALA A 311 -23.43 -5.98 11.70
C ALA A 311 -23.91 -5.44 10.34
N GLY A 312 -24.08 -6.31 9.33
CA GLY A 312 -24.64 -5.96 8.02
C GLY A 312 -23.62 -5.49 6.99
N TYR A 313 -22.33 -5.68 7.23
CA TYR A 313 -21.29 -5.42 6.22
C TYR A 313 -21.12 -6.61 5.29
N SER A 314 -20.57 -6.34 4.10
CA SER A 314 -20.13 -7.35 3.13
C SER A 314 -18.61 -7.29 2.97
N VAL A 315 -17.94 -8.43 3.00
CA VAL A 315 -16.50 -8.51 2.73
C VAL A 315 -16.26 -8.32 1.24
N ALA A 316 -15.58 -7.23 0.88
CA ALA A 316 -15.37 -6.80 -0.51
C ALA A 316 -13.96 -7.14 -1.03
N SER A 317 -13.02 -7.49 -0.15
CA SER A 317 -11.67 -7.92 -0.51
C SER A 317 -11.00 -8.63 0.66
N GLY A 318 -9.79 -9.14 0.48
CA GLY A 318 -8.95 -9.70 1.56
C GLY A 318 -8.66 -8.72 2.71
N TYR A 319 -8.99 -7.44 2.53
CA TYR A 319 -8.69 -6.39 3.49
C TYR A 319 -9.89 -5.54 3.90
N THR A 320 -10.96 -5.52 3.12
CA THR A 320 -11.99 -4.49 3.25
C THR A 320 -13.37 -5.11 3.39
N ALA A 321 -14.13 -4.64 4.39
CA ALA A 321 -15.56 -4.83 4.50
C ALA A 321 -16.28 -3.50 4.25
N VAL A 322 -17.42 -3.54 3.54
CA VAL A 322 -18.24 -2.37 3.17
C VAL A 322 -19.67 -2.52 3.68
N LYS A 323 -20.25 -1.42 4.16
CA LYS A 323 -21.59 -1.41 4.73
C LYS A 323 -22.69 -1.56 3.65
N ASP A 324 -22.51 -0.89 2.52
CA ASP A 324 -23.42 -0.95 1.39
C ASP A 324 -22.63 -1.17 0.09
N PRO A 325 -22.55 -2.40 -0.42
CA PRO A 325 -21.79 -2.71 -1.63
C PRO A 325 -22.28 -2.03 -2.91
N GLN A 326 -23.51 -1.48 -2.92
CA GLN A 326 -24.03 -0.76 -4.08
C GLN A 326 -23.60 0.71 -4.10
N ARG A 327 -23.28 1.28 -2.96
CA ARG A 327 -22.94 2.69 -2.78
C ARG A 327 -21.48 2.94 -2.38
N THR A 328 -20.84 1.96 -1.74
CA THR A 328 -19.48 2.09 -1.21
C THR A 328 -18.51 1.34 -2.11
N HIS A 329 -17.73 2.07 -2.87
CA HIS A 329 -16.71 1.54 -3.76
C HIS A 329 -15.34 2.12 -3.39
N PHE A 330 -14.28 1.43 -3.76
CA PHE A 330 -12.93 1.96 -3.70
C PHE A 330 -12.40 2.07 -5.13
N VAL A 331 -12.82 3.14 -5.82
CA VAL A 331 -12.61 3.34 -7.27
C VAL A 331 -11.12 3.38 -7.62
N TYR A 332 -10.29 4.05 -6.80
CA TYR A 332 -8.83 4.06 -6.96
C TYR A 332 -8.27 2.64 -7.06
N ARG A 333 -8.54 1.81 -6.05
CA ARG A 333 -8.06 0.43 -5.99
C ARG A 333 -8.55 -0.40 -7.17
N ASP A 334 -9.84 -0.41 -7.38
CA ASP A 334 -10.50 -1.28 -8.36
C ASP A 334 -10.07 -0.92 -9.79
N SER A 335 -9.93 0.38 -10.10
CA SER A 335 -9.46 0.85 -11.39
C SER A 335 -8.00 0.47 -11.64
N LEU A 336 -7.11 0.61 -10.65
CA LEU A 336 -5.71 0.22 -10.78
C LEU A 336 -5.54 -1.29 -10.93
N TRP A 337 -6.35 -2.09 -10.25
CA TRP A 337 -6.31 -3.55 -10.36
C TRP A 337 -6.87 -4.06 -11.69
N GLN A 338 -7.56 -3.20 -12.43
CA GLN A 338 -8.02 -3.43 -13.79
C GLN A 338 -7.17 -2.71 -14.86
N GLY A 339 -5.99 -2.21 -14.48
CA GLY A 339 -5.00 -1.67 -15.42
C GLY A 339 -5.21 -0.22 -15.84
N ALA A 340 -5.92 0.60 -15.05
CA ALA A 340 -6.03 2.03 -15.29
C ALA A 340 -4.65 2.72 -15.29
N ASP A 341 -4.53 3.82 -16.02
CA ASP A 341 -3.38 4.69 -15.96
C ASP A 341 -3.35 5.47 -14.64
N LEU A 342 -2.17 5.65 -14.07
CA LEU A 342 -1.94 6.40 -12.85
C LEU A 342 -0.73 7.32 -12.99
N ILE A 343 -0.93 8.60 -12.75
CA ILE A 343 0.16 9.55 -12.51
C ILE A 343 0.46 9.56 -11.01
N GLY A 344 1.66 9.15 -10.63
CA GLY A 344 2.15 9.27 -9.26
C GLY A 344 3.04 10.49 -9.10
N LEU A 345 2.56 11.48 -8.35
CA LEU A 345 3.28 12.71 -8.03
C LEU A 345 3.96 12.60 -6.68
N GLY A 346 5.11 13.25 -6.57
CA GLY A 346 5.84 13.34 -5.31
C GLY A 346 6.97 12.32 -5.20
N VAL A 347 7.78 12.50 -4.15
CA VAL A 347 8.94 11.64 -3.88
C VAL A 347 8.53 10.18 -3.69
N ALA A 348 9.29 9.27 -4.27
CA ALA A 348 9.08 7.82 -4.23
C ALA A 348 7.77 7.30 -4.85
N SER A 349 6.94 8.16 -5.45
CA SER A 349 5.66 7.77 -6.05
C SER A 349 5.84 6.80 -7.20
N PHE A 350 4.84 5.93 -7.37
CA PHE A 350 4.75 4.98 -8.47
C PHE A 350 3.72 5.42 -9.49
N SER A 351 4.04 5.24 -10.76
CA SER A 351 3.14 5.50 -11.90
C SER A 351 2.94 4.23 -12.73
N HIS A 352 1.80 4.20 -13.42
CA HIS A 352 1.46 3.16 -14.39
C HIS A 352 0.81 3.82 -15.59
N ILE A 353 1.51 3.92 -16.72
CA ILE A 353 1.05 4.62 -17.93
C ILE A 353 1.22 3.74 -19.15
N GLY A 354 0.13 3.50 -19.88
CA GLY A 354 0.16 2.68 -21.10
C GLY A 354 0.74 1.27 -20.88
N GLY A 355 0.54 0.73 -19.67
CA GLY A 355 1.09 -0.57 -19.24
C GLY A 355 2.54 -0.53 -18.80
N THR A 356 3.21 0.62 -18.79
CA THR A 356 4.58 0.79 -18.28
C THR A 356 4.56 1.28 -16.84
N HIS A 357 5.32 0.63 -15.98
CA HIS A 357 5.54 1.02 -14.59
C HIS A 357 6.78 1.89 -14.47
N PHE A 358 6.73 2.91 -13.63
CA PHE A 358 7.91 3.67 -13.26
C PHE A 358 7.76 4.31 -11.89
N GLN A 359 8.88 4.71 -11.31
CA GLN A 359 8.95 5.30 -9.98
C GLN A 359 9.76 6.59 -10.02
N ASN A 360 9.31 7.57 -9.26
CA ASN A 360 10.04 8.81 -9.01
C ASN A 360 11.26 8.57 -8.10
N GLN A 361 12.18 9.54 -8.08
CA GLN A 361 13.28 9.57 -7.14
C GLN A 361 12.79 9.33 -5.72
N HIS A 362 13.46 8.43 -5.01
CA HIS A 362 13.05 7.97 -3.69
C HIS A 362 13.59 8.81 -2.54
N ASP A 363 14.55 9.72 -2.82
CA ASP A 363 15.13 10.66 -1.86
C ASP A 363 14.69 12.10 -2.16
N PHE A 364 14.50 12.88 -1.10
CA PHE A 364 13.89 14.21 -1.13
C PHE A 364 14.69 15.19 -2.01
N GLU A 365 15.98 15.35 -1.77
CA GLU A 365 16.77 16.33 -2.50
C GLU A 365 16.98 15.99 -4.00
N PRO A 366 17.28 14.73 -4.38
CA PRO A 366 17.31 14.34 -5.80
C PRO A 366 15.97 14.55 -6.51
N TYR A 367 14.84 14.29 -5.85
CA TYR A 367 13.51 14.57 -6.38
C TYR A 367 13.33 16.07 -6.68
N LEU A 368 13.62 16.94 -5.71
CA LEU A 368 13.50 18.38 -5.87
C LEU A 368 14.47 18.93 -6.94
N ALA A 369 15.70 18.41 -6.99
CA ALA A 369 16.73 18.86 -7.93
C ALA A 369 16.30 18.67 -9.39
N GLN A 370 15.78 17.50 -9.75
CA GLN A 370 15.33 17.22 -11.12
C GLN A 370 14.19 18.13 -11.55
N LEU A 371 13.26 18.40 -10.65
CA LEU A 371 12.13 19.31 -10.93
C LEU A 371 12.56 20.78 -11.07
N ARG A 372 13.55 21.23 -10.31
CA ARG A 372 14.17 22.55 -10.49
C ARG A 372 14.82 22.70 -11.87
N GLU A 373 15.37 21.62 -12.40
CA GLU A 373 15.90 21.55 -13.76
C GLU A 373 14.81 21.44 -14.84
N GLY A 374 13.54 21.37 -14.47
CA GLY A 374 12.41 21.18 -15.39
C GLY A 374 12.29 19.77 -15.98
N LYS A 375 12.85 18.77 -15.30
CA LYS A 375 12.80 17.35 -15.69
C LYS A 375 11.84 16.58 -14.79
N LEU A 376 11.16 15.57 -15.35
CA LEU A 376 10.41 14.60 -14.55
C LEU A 376 11.38 13.80 -13.66
N PRO A 377 11.05 13.56 -12.39
CA PRO A 377 11.96 12.99 -11.40
C PRO A 377 12.02 11.46 -11.47
N LEU A 378 12.20 10.91 -12.68
CA LEU A 378 12.18 9.48 -12.94
C LEU A 378 13.42 8.80 -12.35
N TYR A 379 13.23 7.68 -11.65
CA TYR A 379 14.28 6.90 -11.02
C TYR A 379 14.49 5.53 -11.68
N ARG A 380 13.42 4.77 -11.90
CA ARG A 380 13.46 3.43 -12.50
C ARG A 380 12.15 3.12 -13.20
N ALA A 381 12.19 2.21 -14.17
CA ALA A 381 11.02 1.80 -14.94
C ALA A 381 11.06 0.31 -15.33
N LEU A 382 9.89 -0.17 -15.76
CA LEU A 382 9.69 -1.49 -16.35
C LEU A 382 8.46 -1.46 -17.25
N THR A 383 8.61 -1.86 -18.50
CA THR A 383 7.48 -2.21 -19.37
C THR A 383 7.28 -3.73 -19.30
N PRO A 384 6.24 -4.23 -18.64
CA PRO A 384 5.91 -5.64 -18.59
C PRO A 384 5.55 -6.19 -19.98
N THR A 385 5.84 -7.45 -20.20
CA THR A 385 5.33 -8.21 -21.35
C THR A 385 3.80 -8.30 -21.31
N PRO A 386 3.13 -8.66 -22.43
CA PRO A 386 1.68 -8.90 -22.41
C PRO A 386 1.26 -9.95 -21.38
N GLU A 387 2.05 -11.01 -21.20
CA GLU A 387 1.79 -12.05 -20.19
C GLU A 387 1.93 -11.52 -18.77
N GLU A 388 2.98 -10.76 -18.47
CA GLU A 388 3.17 -10.14 -17.15
C GLU A 388 2.05 -9.15 -16.82
N ARG A 389 1.52 -8.41 -17.78
CA ARG A 389 0.35 -7.52 -17.59
C ARG A 389 -0.90 -8.32 -17.23
N MET A 390 -1.14 -9.44 -17.92
CA MET A 390 -2.25 -10.32 -17.57
C MET A 390 -2.09 -10.91 -16.17
N ILE A 391 -0.90 -11.43 -15.84
CA ILE A 391 -0.60 -11.96 -14.48
C ILE A 391 -0.81 -10.88 -13.43
N ARG A 392 -0.37 -9.64 -13.69
CA ARG A 392 -0.60 -8.52 -12.76
C ARG A 392 -2.09 -8.37 -12.42
N GLU A 393 -2.94 -8.39 -13.42
CA GLU A 393 -4.37 -8.23 -13.19
C GLU A 393 -5.00 -9.46 -12.53
N VAL A 394 -4.55 -10.68 -12.84
CA VAL A 394 -4.93 -11.89 -12.10
C VAL A 394 -4.58 -11.76 -10.63
N VAL A 395 -3.34 -11.44 -10.32
CA VAL A 395 -2.80 -11.31 -8.96
C VAL A 395 -3.55 -10.25 -8.15
N LEU A 396 -3.74 -9.06 -8.73
CA LEU A 396 -4.38 -7.95 -8.03
C LEU A 396 -5.88 -8.16 -7.87
N GLN A 397 -6.59 -8.68 -8.90
CA GLN A 397 -8.02 -8.91 -8.81
C GLN A 397 -8.38 -10.10 -7.90
N PHE A 398 -7.51 -11.12 -7.74
CA PHE A 398 -7.75 -12.17 -6.74
C PHE A 398 -7.91 -11.63 -5.32
N LYS A 399 -7.34 -10.49 -5.02
CA LYS A 399 -7.51 -9.81 -3.72
C LYS A 399 -8.95 -9.34 -3.46
N LEU A 400 -9.78 -9.24 -4.51
CA LEU A 400 -11.23 -9.06 -4.40
C LEU A 400 -11.97 -10.37 -4.05
N GLY A 401 -11.24 -11.47 -3.93
CA GLY A 401 -11.80 -12.80 -3.65
C GLY A 401 -12.40 -13.50 -4.87
N ARG A 402 -12.50 -12.82 -6.01
CA ARG A 402 -13.13 -13.38 -7.21
C ARG A 402 -12.58 -12.74 -8.48
N ILE A 403 -12.32 -13.56 -9.51
CA ILE A 403 -11.99 -13.08 -10.86
C ILE A 403 -12.90 -13.73 -11.90
N SER A 404 -13.18 -13.00 -12.99
CA SER A 404 -14.01 -13.46 -14.11
C SER A 404 -13.17 -14.00 -15.26
N ARG A 405 -13.45 -15.19 -15.74
CA ARG A 405 -12.83 -15.76 -16.94
C ARG A 405 -13.13 -14.94 -18.18
N ALA A 406 -14.39 -14.52 -18.34
CA ALA A 406 -14.84 -13.71 -19.48
C ALA A 406 -14.07 -12.39 -19.57
N TYR A 407 -13.74 -11.76 -18.43
CA TYR A 407 -12.91 -10.54 -18.40
C TYR A 407 -11.54 -10.78 -19.04
N PHE A 408 -10.84 -11.84 -18.63
CA PHE A 408 -9.50 -12.14 -19.15
C PHE A 408 -9.54 -12.62 -20.61
N GLN A 409 -10.55 -13.40 -20.98
CA GLN A 409 -10.75 -13.79 -22.37
C GLN A 409 -11.00 -12.58 -23.27
N HIS A 410 -11.83 -11.63 -22.83
CA HIS A 410 -12.13 -10.42 -23.62
C HIS A 410 -10.92 -9.49 -23.71
N LYS A 411 -10.25 -9.22 -22.58
CA LYS A 411 -9.17 -8.21 -22.52
C LYS A 411 -7.83 -8.72 -23.05
N PHE A 412 -7.50 -9.97 -22.78
CA PHE A 412 -6.17 -10.56 -23.08
C PHE A 412 -6.22 -11.69 -24.11
N GLY A 413 -7.40 -12.15 -24.50
CA GLY A 413 -7.56 -13.31 -25.39
C GLY A 413 -7.15 -14.64 -24.76
N VAL A 414 -7.10 -14.73 -23.42
CA VAL A 414 -6.57 -15.87 -22.67
C VAL A 414 -7.64 -16.52 -21.79
N ASP A 415 -7.82 -17.83 -21.95
CA ASP A 415 -8.54 -18.62 -20.93
C ASP A 415 -7.63 -18.89 -19.73
N ILE A 416 -7.91 -18.21 -18.64
CA ILE A 416 -7.12 -18.31 -17.41
C ILE A 416 -7.18 -19.70 -16.75
N LEU A 417 -8.26 -20.49 -16.97
CA LEU A 417 -8.31 -21.88 -16.48
C LEU A 417 -7.28 -22.75 -17.17
N ALA A 418 -7.14 -22.62 -18.49
CA ALA A 418 -6.16 -23.39 -19.25
C ALA A 418 -4.74 -22.88 -18.94
N ARG A 419 -4.55 -21.55 -18.88
CA ARG A 419 -3.22 -20.96 -18.62
C ARG A 419 -2.67 -21.29 -17.24
N PHE A 420 -3.52 -21.38 -16.23
CA PHE A 420 -3.15 -21.63 -14.83
C PHE A 420 -3.72 -22.94 -14.29
N ALA A 421 -3.85 -23.96 -15.14
CA ALA A 421 -4.48 -25.24 -14.74
C ALA A 421 -3.79 -25.88 -13.52
N GLU A 422 -2.45 -25.89 -13.49
CA GLU A 422 -1.69 -26.51 -12.39
C GLU A 422 -1.87 -25.75 -11.05
N PRO A 423 -1.61 -24.45 -10.92
CA PRO A 423 -1.85 -23.75 -9.66
C PRO A 423 -3.32 -23.77 -9.24
N ILE A 424 -4.27 -23.69 -10.17
CA ILE A 424 -5.70 -23.78 -9.85
C ILE A 424 -6.03 -25.15 -9.23
N ALA A 425 -5.60 -26.26 -9.86
CA ALA A 425 -5.85 -27.60 -9.34
C ALA A 425 -5.26 -27.81 -7.93
N ARG A 426 -4.05 -27.26 -7.70
CA ARG A 426 -3.42 -27.30 -6.38
C ARG A 426 -4.23 -26.54 -5.33
N LEU A 427 -4.62 -25.29 -5.60
CA LEU A 427 -5.40 -24.46 -4.68
C LEU A 427 -6.82 -25.02 -4.45
N GLN A 428 -7.41 -25.73 -5.44
CA GLN A 428 -8.67 -26.47 -5.24
C GLN A 428 -8.46 -27.66 -4.29
N THR A 429 -7.36 -28.41 -4.43
CA THR A 429 -7.03 -29.53 -3.55
C THR A 429 -6.77 -29.04 -2.12
N GLU A 430 -6.18 -27.86 -1.94
CA GLU A 430 -6.00 -27.19 -0.64
C GLU A 430 -7.32 -26.65 -0.06
N GLY A 431 -8.42 -26.64 -0.83
CA GLY A 431 -9.72 -26.14 -0.38
C GLY A 431 -9.81 -24.61 -0.29
N VAL A 432 -8.87 -23.87 -0.89
CA VAL A 432 -8.81 -22.39 -0.81
C VAL A 432 -9.35 -21.69 -2.05
N LEU A 433 -9.59 -22.43 -3.14
CA LEU A 433 -10.12 -21.91 -4.41
C LEU A 433 -11.27 -22.78 -4.94
N LEU A 434 -12.29 -22.14 -5.48
CA LEU A 434 -13.43 -22.76 -6.14
C LEU A 434 -13.53 -22.28 -7.59
N VAL A 435 -13.92 -23.16 -8.51
CA VAL A 435 -14.26 -22.80 -9.89
C VAL A 435 -15.79 -22.86 -10.01
N GLU A 436 -16.42 -21.72 -10.24
CA GLU A 436 -17.89 -21.58 -10.27
C GLU A 436 -18.30 -20.91 -11.60
N GLY A 437 -18.63 -21.73 -12.62
CA GLY A 437 -19.01 -21.24 -13.94
C GLY A 437 -17.93 -20.34 -14.57
N ASP A 438 -18.24 -19.05 -14.73
CA ASP A 438 -17.32 -18.05 -15.27
C ASP A 438 -16.31 -17.50 -14.24
N SER A 439 -16.34 -17.97 -13.00
CA SER A 439 -15.57 -17.35 -11.91
C SER A 439 -14.62 -18.30 -11.25
N LEU A 440 -13.45 -17.78 -10.87
CA LEU A 440 -12.55 -18.33 -9.87
C LEU A 440 -12.81 -17.56 -8.57
N ARG A 441 -13.19 -18.24 -7.49
CA ARG A 441 -13.52 -17.62 -6.21
C ARG A 441 -12.68 -18.22 -5.09
N LEU A 442 -12.06 -17.38 -4.27
CA LEU A 442 -11.39 -17.81 -3.05
C LEU A 442 -12.43 -18.16 -1.96
N THR A 443 -12.16 -19.19 -1.18
CA THR A 443 -12.87 -19.43 0.07
C THR A 443 -12.51 -18.36 1.09
N ARG A 444 -13.14 -18.32 2.26
CA ARG A 444 -12.77 -17.37 3.32
C ARG A 444 -11.32 -17.57 3.76
N GLU A 445 -10.87 -18.80 3.92
CA GLU A 445 -9.50 -19.14 4.26
C GLU A 445 -8.53 -18.67 3.18
N GLY A 446 -8.85 -18.92 1.91
CA GLY A 446 -8.05 -18.45 0.78
C GLY A 446 -7.97 -16.92 0.71
N LEU A 447 -9.06 -16.23 1.01
CA LEU A 447 -9.07 -14.76 1.02
C LEU A 447 -8.18 -14.16 2.11
N LEU A 448 -8.13 -14.76 3.30
CA LEU A 448 -7.28 -14.33 4.41
C LEU A 448 -5.78 -14.56 4.16
N GLU A 449 -5.44 -15.43 3.21
CA GLU A 449 -4.07 -15.74 2.81
C GLU A 449 -3.76 -15.30 1.36
N VAL A 450 -4.56 -14.41 0.78
CA VAL A 450 -4.52 -14.10 -0.64
C VAL A 450 -3.14 -13.67 -1.13
N ASP A 451 -2.40 -12.87 -0.37
CA ASP A 451 -1.06 -12.42 -0.76
C ASP A 451 -0.05 -13.57 -0.83
N ARG A 452 -0.21 -14.61 0.00
CA ARG A 452 0.57 -15.84 -0.14
C ARG A 452 0.16 -16.63 -1.38
N LEU A 453 -1.13 -16.77 -1.62
CA LEU A 453 -1.67 -17.59 -2.71
C LEU A 453 -1.37 -17.04 -4.09
N VAL A 454 -1.35 -15.71 -4.26
CA VAL A 454 -1.13 -15.10 -5.58
C VAL A 454 0.27 -15.34 -6.14
N HIS A 455 1.25 -15.72 -5.33
CA HIS A 455 2.58 -16.14 -5.78
C HIS A 455 2.56 -17.39 -6.66
N GLU A 456 1.52 -18.23 -6.56
CA GLU A 456 1.34 -19.41 -7.40
C GLU A 456 1.14 -19.07 -8.89
N PHE A 457 0.67 -17.87 -9.17
CA PHE A 457 0.42 -17.35 -10.53
C PHE A 457 1.61 -16.60 -11.11
N PHE A 458 2.67 -16.37 -10.33
CA PHE A 458 3.87 -15.66 -10.79
C PHE A 458 4.69 -16.51 -11.77
N LEU A 459 5.38 -15.85 -12.70
CA LEU A 459 6.42 -16.50 -13.48
C LEU A 459 7.54 -17.02 -12.57
N PRO A 460 8.19 -18.13 -12.92
CA PRO A 460 9.21 -18.76 -12.07
C PRO A 460 10.30 -17.80 -11.60
N GLU A 461 10.79 -16.91 -12.47
CA GLU A 461 11.82 -15.91 -12.18
C GLU A 461 11.40 -14.86 -11.18
N HIS A 462 10.09 -14.66 -10.97
CA HIS A 462 9.54 -13.65 -10.06
C HIS A 462 9.19 -14.22 -8.67
N ARG A 463 9.11 -15.55 -8.51
CA ARG A 463 8.63 -16.20 -7.26
C ARG A 463 9.55 -15.99 -6.06
N THR A 464 10.86 -15.81 -6.29
CA THR A 464 11.86 -15.62 -5.24
C THR A 464 12.18 -14.15 -4.94
N ALA A 465 11.52 -13.23 -5.65
CA ALA A 465 11.76 -11.81 -5.49
C ALA A 465 11.22 -11.30 -4.14
N ARG A 466 11.95 -10.37 -3.52
CA ARG A 466 11.49 -9.67 -2.31
C ARG A 466 10.47 -8.60 -2.69
N TYR A 467 9.38 -8.51 -1.93
CA TYR A 467 8.28 -7.56 -2.16
C TYR A 467 8.29 -6.34 -1.22
N ALA A 468 9.19 -6.28 -0.23
CA ALA A 468 9.33 -5.15 0.67
C ALA A 468 10.77 -4.61 0.69
#